data_849907d0f0ca218c38000c5d377ebe66
#
_entry.id   849907d0f0ca218c38000c5d377ebe66
#
_cell.length_a   1.000
_cell.length_b   1.000
_cell.length_c   1.000
_cell.angle_alpha   90.00
_cell.angle_beta   90.00
_cell.angle_gamma   90.00
#
_symmetry.space_group_name_H-M   'P 1'
#
loop_
_entity.id
_entity.type
_entity.pdbx_description
1 polymer ?
#
loop_
_entity_poly.entity_id
_entity_poly.type
_entity_poly.pdbx_seq_one_letter_code
_entity_poly.pdbx_strand_id
1 'polypeptide(L)'
;MQEACDVNPSSMAAILGLDDAKVEEICASIDGVVVPANYNCPGQLVISGETKAVEEACNAMKEAGAKRALILPVNGAFHSPLMQPAQERLAAAIENAKFRKATIPVYQNITTTAVTDPDQIKKNLIAQLTGPVKWTQSVQNMIKDGASNFVEVGPGKTLQGLIKKINSEITVSSAI
;
A
#
# COMPACT_ATOMS: atom_id res chain seq x y z
N MET A 1 2.14 -3.97 -15.66
CA MET A 1 1.31 -2.94 -14.99
C MET A 1 0.81 -1.90 -15.98
N GLN A 2 1.63 -1.30 -16.84
CA GLN A 2 1.17 -0.30 -17.83
C GLN A 2 -0.04 -0.79 -18.64
N GLU A 3 0.05 -1.97 -19.27
CA GLU A 3 -1.07 -2.55 -20.05
C GLU A 3 -2.36 -2.71 -19.24
N ALA A 4 -2.28 -3.03 -17.94
CA ALA A 4 -3.47 -3.13 -17.09
C ALA A 4 -4.09 -1.76 -16.83
N CYS A 5 -3.27 -0.71 -16.77
CA CYS A 5 -3.73 0.67 -16.63
C CYS A 5 -4.38 1.21 -17.92
N ASP A 6 -3.92 0.73 -19.08
CA ASP A 6 -4.43 1.20 -20.39
C ASP A 6 -5.82 0.64 -20.70
N VAL A 7 -6.21 -0.47 -20.08
CA VAL A 7 -7.50 -1.15 -20.33
C VAL A 7 -8.67 -0.45 -19.63
N ASN A 8 -8.45 0.05 -18.42
CA ASN A 8 -9.51 0.67 -17.61
C ASN A 8 -9.06 2.05 -17.13
N PRO A 9 -9.84 3.12 -17.38
CA PRO A 9 -9.61 4.43 -16.79
C PRO A 9 -9.62 4.34 -15.26
N SER A 10 -8.47 4.50 -14.66
CA SER A 10 -8.28 4.26 -13.24
C SER A 10 -7.33 5.29 -12.62
N SER A 11 -7.46 5.50 -11.33
CA SER A 11 -6.76 6.54 -10.60
C SER A 11 -6.51 6.16 -9.15
N MET A 12 -5.79 7.01 -8.44
CA MET A 12 -5.59 6.94 -7.00
C MET A 12 -5.78 8.32 -6.36
N ALA A 13 -6.13 8.35 -5.08
CA ALA A 13 -6.22 9.60 -4.34
C ALA A 13 -5.65 9.45 -2.92
N ALA A 14 -4.95 10.50 -2.46
CA ALA A 14 -4.47 10.57 -1.09
C ALA A 14 -5.53 11.23 -0.20
N ILE A 15 -5.91 10.53 0.87
CA ILE A 15 -6.88 10.97 1.88
C ILE A 15 -6.10 11.33 3.15
N LEU A 16 -6.31 12.54 3.64
CA LEU A 16 -5.62 13.06 4.81
C LEU A 16 -6.61 13.48 5.90
N GLY A 17 -6.34 13.07 7.12
CA GLY A 17 -7.06 13.51 8.31
C GLY A 17 -8.40 12.82 8.55
N LEU A 18 -8.61 11.64 7.95
CA LEU A 18 -9.69 10.71 8.27
C LEU A 18 -9.11 9.44 8.89
N ASP A 19 -9.89 8.79 9.75
CA ASP A 19 -9.54 7.48 10.29
C ASP A 19 -9.67 6.39 9.22
N ASP A 20 -8.78 5.38 9.27
CA ASP A 20 -8.74 4.30 8.29
C ASP A 20 -10.08 3.58 8.16
N ALA A 21 -10.75 3.27 9.28
CA ALA A 21 -12.06 2.62 9.29
C ALA A 21 -13.14 3.45 8.56
N LYS A 22 -13.09 4.78 8.67
CA LYS A 22 -14.04 5.65 7.96
C LYS A 22 -13.75 5.69 6.46
N VAL A 23 -12.48 5.65 6.06
CA VAL A 23 -12.09 5.53 4.65
C VAL A 23 -12.56 4.20 4.07
N GLU A 24 -12.38 3.09 4.80
CA GLU A 24 -12.85 1.74 4.42
C GLU A 24 -14.36 1.71 4.24
N GLU A 25 -15.13 2.26 5.19
CA GLU A 25 -16.59 2.35 5.14
C GLU A 25 -17.05 3.11 3.88
N ILE A 26 -16.46 4.27 3.62
CA ILE A 26 -16.82 5.08 2.45
C ILE A 26 -16.48 4.34 1.16
N CYS A 27 -15.28 3.75 1.03
CA CYS A 27 -14.93 2.96 -0.15
C CYS A 27 -15.94 1.83 -0.40
N ALA A 28 -16.38 1.14 0.65
CA ALA A 28 -17.36 0.06 0.55
C ALA A 28 -18.77 0.54 0.16
N SER A 29 -19.09 1.81 0.34
CA SER A 29 -20.41 2.40 0.03
C SER A 29 -20.52 2.96 -1.39
N ILE A 30 -19.41 3.14 -2.10
CA ILE A 30 -19.39 3.67 -3.46
C ILE A 30 -19.68 2.57 -4.47
N ASP A 31 -20.48 2.88 -5.48
CA ASP A 31 -20.69 1.99 -6.62
C ASP A 31 -19.45 1.97 -7.53
N GLY A 32 -19.05 0.78 -8.00
CA GLY A 32 -17.82 0.57 -8.75
C GLY A 32 -16.63 0.15 -7.88
N VAL A 33 -15.45 0.07 -8.51
CA VAL A 33 -14.23 -0.40 -7.83
C VAL A 33 -13.46 0.77 -7.24
N VAL A 34 -13.50 0.91 -5.93
CA VAL A 34 -12.58 1.78 -5.17
C VAL A 34 -12.24 1.11 -3.84
N VAL A 35 -10.95 1.01 -3.54
CA VAL A 35 -10.46 0.30 -2.35
C VAL A 35 -9.36 1.10 -1.64
N PRO A 36 -9.19 0.90 -0.33
CA PRO A 36 -8.00 1.32 0.39
C PRO A 36 -6.76 0.60 -0.16
N ALA A 37 -5.77 1.35 -0.61
CA ALA A 37 -4.59 0.83 -1.32
C ALA A 37 -3.29 0.96 -0.52
N ASN A 38 -3.05 2.10 0.15
CA ASN A 38 -1.83 2.31 0.93
C ASN A 38 -2.15 2.92 2.29
N TYR A 39 -1.95 2.15 3.35
CA TYR A 39 -2.00 2.60 4.74
C TYR A 39 -0.64 3.18 5.11
N ASN A 40 -0.41 4.45 4.79
CA ASN A 40 0.93 5.08 4.87
C ASN A 40 1.35 5.44 6.29
N CYS A 41 0.48 6.10 7.04
CA CYS A 41 0.66 6.42 8.45
C CYS A 41 -0.70 6.86 9.03
N PRO A 42 -0.87 6.95 10.36
CA PRO A 42 -2.10 7.43 10.97
C PRO A 42 -2.61 8.72 10.32
N GLY A 43 -3.86 8.68 9.85
CA GLY A 43 -4.51 9.81 9.15
C GLY A 43 -3.98 10.10 7.73
N GLN A 44 -3.25 9.17 7.12
CA GLN A 44 -2.84 9.26 5.71
C GLN A 44 -3.00 7.91 5.02
N LEU A 45 -4.05 7.78 4.21
CA LEU A 45 -4.37 6.61 3.43
C LEU A 45 -4.53 6.98 1.95
N VAL A 46 -4.14 6.08 1.05
CA VAL A 46 -4.38 6.24 -0.39
C VAL A 46 -5.45 5.25 -0.81
N ILE A 47 -6.44 5.74 -1.56
CA ILE A 47 -7.47 4.92 -2.20
C ILE A 47 -7.13 4.71 -3.68
N SER A 48 -7.63 3.63 -4.28
CA SER A 48 -7.30 3.20 -5.63
C SER A 48 -8.50 2.54 -6.28
N GLY A 49 -8.77 2.85 -7.56
CA GLY A 49 -9.92 2.30 -8.25
C GLY A 49 -10.23 2.95 -9.59
N GLU A 50 -11.45 2.73 -10.06
CA GLU A 50 -11.99 3.40 -11.25
C GLU A 50 -12.02 4.91 -11.04
N THR A 51 -11.69 5.68 -12.08
CA THR A 51 -11.59 7.15 -11.97
C THR A 51 -12.84 7.78 -11.35
N LYS A 52 -14.03 7.40 -11.83
CA LYS A 52 -15.31 7.92 -11.31
C LYS A 52 -15.55 7.54 -9.84
N ALA A 53 -15.32 6.27 -9.49
CA ALA A 53 -15.50 5.79 -8.12
C ALA A 53 -14.52 6.47 -7.15
N VAL A 54 -13.27 6.71 -7.56
CA VAL A 54 -12.29 7.47 -6.78
C VAL A 54 -12.71 8.92 -6.59
N GLU A 55 -13.26 9.58 -7.63
CA GLU A 55 -13.76 10.96 -7.54
C GLU A 55 -14.96 11.05 -6.59
N GLU A 56 -15.92 10.14 -6.69
CA GLU A 56 -17.09 10.05 -5.79
C GLU A 56 -16.66 9.80 -4.34
N ALA A 57 -15.74 8.85 -4.13
CA ALA A 57 -15.17 8.58 -2.81
C ALA A 57 -14.46 9.81 -2.23
N CYS A 58 -13.67 10.55 -3.04
CA CYS A 58 -13.04 11.79 -2.60
C CYS A 58 -14.04 12.85 -2.13
N ASN A 59 -15.17 12.99 -2.80
CA ASN A 59 -16.23 13.95 -2.41
C ASN A 59 -16.88 13.51 -1.09
N ALA A 60 -17.29 12.25 -0.98
CA ALA A 60 -17.86 11.69 0.25
C ALA A 60 -16.90 11.79 1.44
N MET A 61 -15.59 11.57 1.22
CA MET A 61 -14.58 11.72 2.27
C MET A 61 -14.38 13.16 2.72
N LYS A 62 -14.48 14.14 1.80
CA LYS A 62 -14.48 15.58 2.18
C LYS A 62 -15.69 15.94 3.02
N GLU A 63 -16.88 15.47 2.65
CA GLU A 63 -18.11 15.66 3.41
C GLU A 63 -18.03 14.99 4.80
N ALA A 64 -17.35 13.85 4.89
CA ALA A 64 -17.08 13.15 6.15
C ALA A 64 -15.99 13.81 7.02
N GLY A 65 -15.38 14.92 6.56
CA GLY A 65 -14.43 15.71 7.34
C GLY A 65 -12.95 15.43 7.01
N ALA A 66 -12.62 14.80 5.88
CA ALA A 66 -11.24 14.68 5.43
C ALA A 66 -10.61 16.07 5.25
N LYS A 67 -9.45 16.30 5.84
CA LYS A 67 -8.70 17.57 5.67
C LYS A 67 -8.32 17.79 4.21
N ARG A 68 -7.99 16.73 3.48
CA ARG A 68 -7.69 16.74 2.05
C ARG A 68 -8.05 15.39 1.42
N ALA A 69 -8.57 15.43 0.20
CA ALA A 69 -8.72 14.30 -0.70
C ALA A 69 -8.15 14.76 -2.06
N LEU A 70 -6.98 14.25 -2.42
CA LEU A 70 -6.18 14.75 -3.55
C LEU A 70 -5.98 13.61 -4.56
N ILE A 71 -6.49 13.80 -5.76
CA ILE A 71 -6.19 12.90 -6.88
C ILE A 71 -4.69 12.94 -7.16
N LEU A 72 -4.08 11.77 -7.26
CA LEU A 72 -2.66 11.64 -7.55
C LEU A 72 -2.41 11.70 -9.08
N PRO A 73 -1.27 12.24 -9.53
CA PRO A 73 -0.92 12.30 -10.96
C PRO A 73 -0.43 10.93 -11.46
N VAL A 74 -1.26 9.90 -11.31
CA VAL A 74 -0.99 8.52 -11.75
C VAL A 74 -2.17 7.99 -12.55
N ASN A 75 -1.87 7.27 -13.62
CA ASN A 75 -2.86 6.64 -14.49
C ASN A 75 -2.88 5.13 -14.22
N GLY A 76 -3.47 4.73 -13.09
CA GLY A 76 -3.56 3.32 -12.74
C GLY A 76 -4.08 3.11 -11.34
N ALA A 77 -4.86 2.05 -11.16
CA ALA A 77 -5.38 1.62 -9.86
C ALA A 77 -4.47 0.57 -9.23
N PHE A 78 -3.28 1.00 -8.80
CA PHE A 78 -2.33 0.10 -8.14
C PHE A 78 -2.91 -0.41 -6.82
N HIS A 79 -2.54 -1.64 -6.45
CA HIS A 79 -3.00 -2.30 -5.22
C HIS A 79 -4.52 -2.46 -5.13
N SER A 80 -5.19 -2.62 -6.28
CA SER A 80 -6.63 -2.85 -6.40
C SER A 80 -6.92 -4.08 -7.28
N PRO A 81 -8.16 -4.62 -7.27
CA PRO A 81 -8.57 -5.71 -8.16
C PRO A 81 -8.33 -5.43 -9.65
N LEU A 82 -8.29 -4.17 -10.07
CA LEU A 82 -8.04 -3.78 -11.46
C LEU A 82 -6.62 -4.13 -11.96
N MET A 83 -5.70 -4.49 -11.04
CA MET A 83 -4.37 -5.00 -11.39
C MET A 83 -4.32 -6.51 -11.64
N GLN A 84 -5.45 -7.23 -11.62
CA GLN A 84 -5.53 -8.68 -11.85
C GLN A 84 -4.78 -9.14 -13.12
N PRO A 85 -4.92 -8.49 -14.31
CA PRO A 85 -4.20 -8.94 -15.50
C PRO A 85 -2.67 -8.85 -15.36
N ALA A 86 -2.18 -7.85 -14.62
CA ALA A 86 -0.76 -7.72 -14.32
C ALA A 86 -0.29 -8.74 -13.28
N GLN A 87 -1.15 -9.10 -12.31
CA GLN A 87 -0.87 -10.12 -11.30
C GLN A 87 -0.64 -11.49 -11.95
N GLU A 88 -1.47 -11.91 -12.89
CA GLU A 88 -1.35 -13.20 -13.59
C GLU A 88 -0.01 -13.34 -14.30
N ARG A 89 0.41 -12.30 -15.01
CA ARG A 89 1.72 -12.28 -15.70
C ARG A 89 2.89 -12.27 -14.73
N LEU A 90 2.79 -11.51 -13.63
CA LEU A 90 3.82 -11.47 -12.59
C LEU A 90 3.90 -12.82 -11.86
N ALA A 91 2.77 -13.47 -11.58
CA ALA A 91 2.72 -14.77 -10.95
C ALA A 91 3.54 -15.81 -11.72
N ALA A 92 3.39 -15.88 -13.05
CA ALA A 92 4.17 -16.77 -13.89
C ALA A 92 5.68 -16.51 -13.79
N ALA A 93 6.11 -15.24 -13.73
CA ALA A 93 7.52 -14.88 -13.57
C ALA A 93 8.06 -15.24 -12.17
N ILE A 94 7.26 -15.04 -11.12
CA ILE A 94 7.62 -15.38 -9.74
C ILE A 94 7.73 -16.90 -9.58
N GLU A 95 6.81 -17.68 -10.14
CA GLU A 95 6.85 -19.14 -10.06
C GLU A 95 8.11 -19.72 -10.71
N ASN A 96 8.58 -19.12 -11.81
CA ASN A 96 9.81 -19.51 -12.48
C ASN A 96 11.10 -19.02 -11.80
N ALA A 97 11.00 -18.10 -10.85
CA ALA A 97 12.14 -17.56 -10.13
C ALA A 97 12.60 -18.50 -9.01
N LYS A 98 13.92 -18.59 -8.82
CA LYS A 98 14.51 -19.39 -7.72
C LYS A 98 14.53 -18.55 -6.44
N PHE A 99 13.67 -18.90 -5.51
CA PHE A 99 13.69 -18.34 -4.16
C PHE A 99 14.46 -19.27 -3.22
N ARG A 100 15.16 -18.68 -2.26
CA ARG A 100 15.84 -19.39 -1.17
C ARG A 100 15.25 -18.93 0.15
N LYS A 101 15.35 -19.77 1.18
CA LYS A 101 14.98 -19.39 2.54
C LYS A 101 15.74 -18.11 2.94
N ALA A 102 15.01 -17.11 3.39
CA ALA A 102 15.62 -15.87 3.85
C ALA A 102 16.41 -16.11 5.15
N THR A 103 17.62 -15.55 5.24
CA THR A 103 18.47 -15.65 6.44
C THR A 103 18.05 -14.66 7.53
N ILE A 104 17.38 -13.58 7.14
CA ILE A 104 16.78 -12.59 8.03
C ILE A 104 15.29 -12.49 7.73
N PRO A 105 14.44 -12.14 8.70
CA PRO A 105 13.01 -11.98 8.48
C PRO A 105 12.70 -10.88 7.45
N VAL A 106 11.73 -11.15 6.57
CA VAL A 106 11.22 -10.21 5.57
C VAL A 106 9.80 -9.83 5.94
N TYR A 107 9.53 -8.55 6.11
CA TYR A 107 8.18 -8.02 6.28
C TYR A 107 7.65 -7.55 4.93
N GLN A 108 6.58 -8.19 4.47
CA GLN A 108 5.93 -7.83 3.21
C GLN A 108 4.65 -7.07 3.52
N ASN A 109 4.38 -6.02 2.74
CA ASN A 109 3.29 -5.08 3.02
C ASN A 109 1.89 -5.70 3.04
N ILE A 110 1.68 -6.83 2.39
CA ILE A 110 0.37 -7.50 2.34
C ILE A 110 0.05 -8.23 3.66
N THR A 111 1.05 -8.87 4.29
CA THR A 111 0.85 -9.68 5.51
C THR A 111 1.32 -8.98 6.78
N THR A 112 2.23 -8.02 6.66
CA THR A 112 2.80 -7.22 7.76
C THR A 112 3.61 -7.99 8.81
N THR A 113 3.81 -9.28 8.63
CA THR A 113 4.50 -10.18 9.57
C THR A 113 5.84 -10.65 9.03
N ALA A 114 6.73 -11.04 9.95
CA ALA A 114 8.05 -11.59 9.63
C ALA A 114 7.93 -12.96 8.94
N VAL A 115 8.51 -13.11 7.75
CA VAL A 115 8.50 -14.35 6.97
C VAL A 115 9.91 -14.68 6.50
N THR A 116 10.30 -15.97 6.59
CA THR A 116 11.57 -16.48 6.03
C THR A 116 11.32 -17.59 4.99
N ASP A 117 10.12 -18.15 4.98
CA ASP A 117 9.73 -19.23 4.07
C ASP A 117 9.60 -18.73 2.63
N PRO A 118 10.30 -19.34 1.65
CA PRO A 118 10.31 -18.86 0.27
C PRO A 118 8.95 -19.00 -0.43
N ASP A 119 8.16 -20.03 -0.12
CA ASP A 119 6.86 -20.24 -0.76
C ASP A 119 5.84 -19.25 -0.25
N GLN A 120 5.91 -18.92 1.04
CA GLN A 120 5.09 -17.84 1.61
C GLN A 120 5.48 -16.47 1.03
N ILE A 121 6.79 -16.20 0.88
CA ILE A 121 7.26 -14.95 0.26
C ILE A 121 6.75 -14.83 -1.18
N LYS A 122 6.79 -15.91 -1.98
CA LYS A 122 6.23 -15.92 -3.34
C LYS A 122 4.74 -15.59 -3.35
N LYS A 123 3.95 -16.28 -2.53
CA LYS A 123 2.50 -16.05 -2.42
C LYS A 123 2.18 -14.60 -2.07
N ASN A 124 2.92 -14.03 -1.13
CA ASN A 124 2.75 -12.64 -0.70
C ASN A 124 3.11 -11.63 -1.82
N LEU A 125 4.17 -11.91 -2.60
CA LEU A 125 4.55 -11.06 -3.75
C LEU A 125 3.47 -11.06 -4.84
N ILE A 126 2.86 -12.21 -5.11
CA ILE A 126 1.76 -12.33 -6.08
C ILE A 126 0.53 -11.57 -5.55
N ALA A 127 0.15 -11.78 -4.29
CA ALA A 127 -1.00 -11.13 -3.69
C ALA A 127 -0.86 -9.60 -3.58
N GLN A 128 0.38 -9.08 -3.47
CA GLN A 128 0.63 -7.66 -3.28
C GLN A 128 0.15 -6.79 -4.45
N LEU A 129 0.09 -7.33 -5.67
CA LEU A 129 -0.29 -6.53 -6.85
C LEU A 129 -1.74 -6.04 -6.80
N THR A 130 -2.63 -6.88 -6.28
CA THR A 130 -4.07 -6.58 -6.13
C THR A 130 -4.47 -6.25 -4.69
N GLY A 131 -3.52 -6.37 -3.74
CA GLY A 131 -3.77 -6.15 -2.33
C GLY A 131 -3.08 -4.92 -1.75
N PRO A 132 -3.56 -4.41 -0.60
CA PRO A 132 -3.10 -3.16 -0.03
C PRO A 132 -1.66 -3.22 0.50
N VAL A 133 -1.00 -2.06 0.47
CA VAL A 133 0.26 -1.80 1.16
C VAL A 133 -0.05 -1.39 2.59
N LYS A 134 0.11 -2.29 3.53
CA LYS A 134 -0.14 -2.06 4.97
C LYS A 134 1.14 -1.58 5.66
N TRP A 135 1.66 -0.43 5.23
CA TRP A 135 2.95 0.10 5.72
C TRP A 135 2.90 0.43 7.22
N THR A 136 1.85 1.11 7.67
CA THR A 136 1.65 1.44 9.09
C THR A 136 1.73 0.19 9.96
N GLN A 137 0.96 -0.84 9.60
CA GLN A 137 0.91 -2.10 10.35
C GLN A 137 2.25 -2.86 10.29
N SER A 138 2.93 -2.82 9.14
CA SER A 138 4.26 -3.43 8.98
C SER A 138 5.28 -2.79 9.92
N VAL A 139 5.34 -1.45 9.96
CA VAL A 139 6.26 -0.72 10.85
C VAL A 139 5.92 -0.97 12.32
N GLN A 140 4.63 -0.95 12.69
CA GLN A 140 4.19 -1.25 14.05
C GLN A 140 4.59 -2.65 14.50
N ASN A 141 4.44 -3.65 13.62
CA ASN A 141 4.84 -5.03 13.91
C ASN A 141 6.36 -5.16 14.03
N MET A 142 7.15 -4.55 13.13
CA MET A 142 8.61 -4.52 13.26
C MET A 142 9.06 -3.92 14.59
N ILE A 143 8.45 -2.81 15.03
CA ILE A 143 8.74 -2.17 16.33
C ILE A 143 8.38 -3.11 17.48
N LYS A 144 7.21 -3.76 17.43
CA LYS A 144 6.78 -4.75 18.42
C LYS A 144 7.74 -5.93 18.51
N ASP A 145 8.32 -6.33 17.38
CA ASP A 145 9.30 -7.41 17.29
C ASP A 145 10.74 -6.96 17.64
N GLY A 146 10.91 -5.70 18.11
CA GLY A 146 12.15 -5.18 18.67
C GLY A 146 12.96 -4.25 17.75
N ALA A 147 12.45 -3.88 16.58
CA ALA A 147 13.14 -2.92 15.73
C ALA A 147 13.14 -1.51 16.37
N SER A 148 14.31 -0.94 16.60
CA SER A 148 14.49 0.40 17.18
C SER A 148 15.12 1.40 16.22
N ASN A 149 15.66 0.92 15.09
CA ASN A 149 16.30 1.74 14.07
C ASN A 149 15.90 1.28 12.67
N PHE A 150 15.58 2.22 11.79
CA PHE A 150 15.23 1.96 10.39
C PHE A 150 16.18 2.71 9.46
N VAL A 151 16.67 2.02 8.46
CA VAL A 151 17.54 2.59 7.42
C VAL A 151 16.83 2.52 6.08
N GLU A 152 16.46 3.68 5.53
CA GLU A 152 15.90 3.76 4.18
C GLU A 152 17.02 3.60 3.15
N VAL A 153 16.88 2.60 2.29
CA VAL A 153 17.83 2.32 1.21
C VAL A 153 17.21 2.73 -0.12
N GLY A 154 17.64 3.86 -0.66
CA GLY A 154 17.10 4.42 -1.89
C GLY A 154 17.10 5.95 -1.90
N PRO A 155 16.69 6.57 -3.02
CA PRO A 155 16.64 8.02 -3.13
C PRO A 155 15.48 8.61 -2.31
N GLY A 156 15.75 9.74 -1.68
CA GLY A 156 14.75 10.49 -0.92
C GLY A 156 14.65 10.09 0.56
N LYS A 157 13.59 10.58 1.23
CA LYS A 157 13.35 10.40 2.68
C LYS A 157 11.87 10.16 2.98
N THR A 158 11.14 9.58 2.05
CA THR A 158 9.69 9.42 2.16
C THR A 158 9.33 8.43 3.27
N LEU A 159 9.97 7.26 3.30
CA LEU A 159 9.68 6.23 4.30
C LEU A 159 10.11 6.67 5.70
N GLN A 160 11.21 7.40 5.84
CA GLN A 160 11.62 8.00 7.10
C GLN A 160 10.53 8.92 7.66
N GLY A 161 9.96 9.78 6.80
CA GLY A 161 8.88 10.68 7.17
C GLY A 161 7.61 9.95 7.62
N LEU A 162 7.27 8.84 6.98
CA LEU A 162 6.14 7.99 7.36
C LEU A 162 6.40 7.28 8.70
N ILE A 163 7.60 6.70 8.88
CA ILE A 163 7.98 6.02 10.13
C ILE A 163 7.89 7.00 11.30
N LYS A 164 8.41 8.22 11.16
CA LYS A 164 8.33 9.25 12.21
C LYS A 164 6.89 9.67 12.55
N LYS A 165 5.96 9.59 11.62
CA LYS A 165 4.53 9.82 11.89
C LYS A 165 3.86 8.61 12.57
N ILE A 166 4.36 7.39 12.34
CA ILE A 166 3.87 6.18 12.99
C ILE A 166 4.40 6.12 14.44
N ASN A 167 5.70 6.40 14.61
CA ASN A 167 6.33 6.49 15.93
C ASN A 167 7.50 7.48 15.89
N SER A 168 7.35 8.61 16.58
CA SER A 168 8.32 9.71 16.60
C SER A 168 9.63 9.37 17.31
N GLU A 169 9.65 8.37 18.19
CA GLU A 169 10.82 8.00 18.98
C GLU A 169 11.79 7.07 18.23
N ILE A 170 11.32 6.41 17.18
CA ILE A 170 12.15 5.49 16.39
C ILE A 170 13.24 6.25 15.64
N THR A 171 14.45 5.72 15.67
CA THR A 171 15.58 6.26 14.91
C THR A 171 15.43 5.91 13.42
N VAL A 172 15.61 6.90 12.55
CA VAL A 172 15.56 6.71 11.10
C VAL A 172 16.77 7.39 10.44
N SER A 173 17.32 6.75 9.41
CA SER A 173 18.46 7.25 8.64
C SER A 173 18.39 6.81 7.18
N SER A 174 19.24 7.39 6.33
CA SER A 174 19.45 6.93 4.94
C SER A 174 20.77 6.16 4.83
N ALA A 175 20.80 5.15 3.95
CA ALA A 175 22.05 4.49 3.55
C ALA A 175 22.75 5.20 2.39
N ILE A 176 22.05 6.09 1.68
CA ILE A 176 22.54 6.86 0.52
C ILE A 176 22.16 8.32 0.69
#